data_67bb3c9a4d9c2080ee45936fe34054b3
#
_entry.id   67bb3c9a4d9c2080ee45936fe34054b3
#
_cell.length_a   1.000
_cell.length_b   1.000
_cell.length_c   1.000
_cell.angle_alpha   90.00
_cell.angle_beta   90.00
_cell.angle_gamma   90.00
#
_symmetry.space_group_name_H-M   'P 1'
#
loop_
_entity.id
_entity.type
_entity.pdbx_description
1 polymer ?
#
loop_
_entity_poly.entity_id
_entity_poly.type
_entity_poly.pdbx_seq_one_letter_code
_entity_poly.pdbx_strand_id
1 'polypeptide(L)'
;MKRLHLAGIIPVANLKSDFQIPTPEILLPVSRDLTAIQKSVFECAMAGCNTIWIVANDDIAPIVRSTIGEWVYDPVYYRRPTRHSSEERREIPIYYVPIHPKDRARRDSYGWSILFGIHSAWYAGCLSRSLGRQHFLLEAKAGF
;
A
#
# COMPACT_ATOMS: atom_id res chain seq x y z
N MET A 1 3.05 -1.89 -26.96
CA MET A 1 2.89 -0.69 -26.10
C MET A 1 3.46 -1.02 -24.72
N LYS A 2 4.41 -0.22 -24.22
CA LYS A 2 4.84 -0.33 -22.81
C LYS A 2 3.66 0.08 -21.93
N ARG A 3 3.11 -0.85 -21.14
CA ARG A 3 2.08 -0.51 -20.16
C ARG A 3 2.71 0.38 -19.09
N LEU A 4 2.12 1.55 -18.88
CA LEU A 4 2.52 2.45 -17.80
C LEU A 4 2.21 1.73 -16.48
N HIS A 5 3.19 1.69 -15.57
CA HIS A 5 2.99 1.15 -14.22
C HIS A 5 2.50 2.29 -13.32
N LEU A 6 1.29 2.14 -12.78
CA LEU A 6 0.70 3.08 -11.84
C LEU A 6 0.85 2.54 -10.41
N ALA A 7 1.52 3.28 -9.56
CA ALA A 7 1.69 2.96 -8.13
C ALA A 7 0.79 3.90 -7.30
N GLY A 8 -0.07 3.33 -6.47
CA GLY A 8 -0.82 4.08 -5.46
C GLY A 8 0.05 4.25 -4.21
N ILE A 9 0.12 5.46 -3.65
CA ILE A 9 0.85 5.72 -2.41
C ILE A 9 -0.13 6.22 -1.36
N ILE A 10 -0.19 5.52 -0.23
CA ILE A 10 -1.06 5.84 0.90
C ILE A 10 -0.19 6.20 2.10
N PRO A 11 0.03 7.49 2.38
CA PRO A 11 0.77 7.93 3.54
C PRO A 11 -0.11 7.90 4.78
N VAL A 12 0.21 7.02 5.71
CA VAL A 12 -0.47 6.86 7.00
C VAL A 12 0.47 7.10 8.19
N ALA A 13 1.66 7.59 7.92
CA ALA A 13 2.60 8.01 8.95
C ALA A 13 2.20 9.38 9.50
N ASN A 14 2.39 9.57 10.82
CA ASN A 14 2.23 10.86 11.51
C ASN A 14 0.81 11.46 11.46
N LEU A 15 -0.20 10.61 11.44
CA LEU A 15 -1.56 11.05 11.71
C LEU A 15 -1.65 11.43 13.19
N LYS A 16 -1.55 12.72 13.48
CA LYS A 16 -1.87 13.24 14.82
C LYS A 16 -3.37 13.22 14.98
N SER A 17 -3.86 12.35 15.86
CA SER A 17 -5.26 12.34 16.20
C SER A 17 -5.59 13.55 17.07
N ASP A 18 -6.52 14.39 16.62
CA ASP A 18 -7.16 15.41 17.45
C ASP A 18 -8.15 14.77 18.44
N PHE A 19 -8.49 13.51 18.22
CA PHE A 19 -9.38 12.74 19.07
C PHE A 19 -8.57 11.90 20.05
N GLN A 20 -8.91 11.96 21.34
CA GLN A 20 -8.34 11.10 22.38
C GLN A 20 -8.89 9.67 22.29
N ILE A 21 -8.77 9.04 21.14
CA ILE A 21 -9.23 7.69 20.89
C ILE A 21 -8.00 6.77 20.89
N PRO A 22 -8.06 5.62 21.58
CA PRO A 22 -6.92 4.67 21.66
C PRO A 22 -6.65 3.95 20.32
N THR A 23 -7.56 4.05 19.36
CA THR A 23 -7.45 3.40 18.05
C THR A 23 -6.89 4.38 17.02
N PRO A 24 -5.93 3.98 16.17
CA PRO A 24 -5.46 4.81 15.07
C PRO A 24 -6.62 5.25 14.17
N GLU A 25 -6.67 6.54 13.81
CA GLU A 25 -7.77 7.13 13.01
C GLU A 25 -8.00 6.41 11.68
N ILE A 26 -6.93 5.89 11.08
CA ILE A 26 -7.00 5.14 9.81
C ILE A 26 -7.80 3.84 9.91
N LEU A 27 -7.97 3.31 11.11
CA LEU A 27 -8.76 2.10 11.40
C LEU A 27 -10.19 2.42 11.81
N LEU A 28 -10.55 3.70 11.91
CA LEU A 28 -11.92 4.08 12.20
C LEU A 28 -12.86 3.67 11.06
N PRO A 29 -14.05 3.15 11.39
CA PRO A 29 -15.03 2.80 10.38
C PRO A 29 -15.58 4.06 9.71
N VAL A 30 -15.51 4.11 8.39
CA VAL A 30 -16.13 5.17 7.56
C VAL A 30 -17.48 4.71 7.02
N SER A 31 -17.77 3.41 7.10
CA SER A 31 -19.04 2.80 6.81
C SER A 31 -19.18 1.49 7.61
N ARG A 32 -20.33 0.81 7.51
CA ARG A 32 -20.67 -0.38 8.31
C ARG A 32 -19.56 -1.45 8.29
N ASP A 33 -18.93 -1.70 7.14
CA ASP A 33 -17.97 -2.78 6.94
C ASP A 33 -16.66 -2.29 6.32
N LEU A 34 -16.35 -0.97 6.42
CA LEU A 34 -15.22 -0.38 5.74
C LEU A 34 -14.51 0.63 6.63
N THR A 35 -13.22 0.42 6.86
CA THR A 35 -12.34 1.36 7.55
C THR A 35 -11.76 2.41 6.60
N ALA A 36 -11.24 3.52 7.14
CA ALA A 36 -10.63 4.57 6.33
C ALA A 36 -9.48 4.06 5.46
N ILE A 37 -8.63 3.19 5.99
CA ILE A 37 -7.52 2.60 5.24
C ILE A 37 -8.01 1.65 4.14
N GLN A 38 -9.01 0.81 4.43
CA GLN A 38 -9.60 -0.07 3.42
C GLN A 38 -10.22 0.72 2.27
N LYS A 39 -10.89 1.84 2.59
CA LYS A 39 -11.42 2.75 1.58
C LYS A 39 -10.33 3.30 0.68
N SER A 40 -9.21 3.77 1.26
CA SER A 40 -8.08 4.30 0.48
C SER A 40 -7.46 3.24 -0.44
N VAL A 41 -7.30 2.01 0.05
CA VAL A 41 -6.82 0.87 -0.76
C VAL A 41 -7.80 0.57 -1.90
N PHE A 42 -9.09 0.56 -1.62
CA PHE A 42 -10.12 0.35 -2.63
C PHE A 42 -10.14 1.45 -3.70
N GLU A 43 -9.98 2.70 -3.31
CA GLU A 43 -9.88 3.84 -4.23
C GLU A 43 -8.65 3.72 -5.15
N CYS A 44 -7.49 3.32 -4.63
CA CYS A 44 -6.31 3.03 -5.44
C CYS A 44 -6.55 1.89 -6.42
N ALA A 45 -7.22 0.83 -5.99
CA ALA A 45 -7.57 -0.30 -6.85
C ALA A 45 -8.55 0.12 -7.96
N MET A 46 -9.56 0.92 -7.64
CA MET A 46 -10.52 1.49 -8.60
C MET A 46 -9.86 2.44 -9.60
N ALA A 47 -8.83 3.18 -9.17
CA ALA A 47 -8.04 4.05 -10.04
C ALA A 47 -7.15 3.27 -11.04
N GLY A 48 -7.07 1.95 -10.91
CA GLY A 48 -6.30 1.09 -11.80
C GLY A 48 -4.82 0.98 -11.43
N CYS A 49 -4.46 1.21 -10.17
CA CYS A 49 -3.10 1.01 -9.69
C CYS A 49 -2.64 -0.44 -9.89
N ASN A 50 -1.39 -0.61 -10.29
CA ASN A 50 -0.75 -1.92 -10.45
C ASN A 50 -0.12 -2.42 -9.15
N THR A 51 0.26 -1.49 -8.27
CA THR A 51 0.80 -1.74 -6.93
C THR A 51 0.31 -0.67 -5.98
N ILE A 52 0.20 -1.00 -4.69
CA ILE A 52 -0.18 -0.07 -3.63
C ILE A 52 0.93 -0.06 -2.59
N TRP A 53 1.34 1.12 -2.17
CA TRP A 53 2.42 1.34 -1.22
C TRP A 53 1.89 2.10 -0.01
N ILE A 54 1.91 1.46 1.15
CA ILE A 54 1.43 2.04 2.40
C ILE A 54 2.65 2.48 3.21
N VAL A 55 2.79 3.79 3.38
CA VAL A 55 3.87 4.39 4.18
C VAL A 55 3.36 4.61 5.58
N ALA A 56 3.82 3.80 6.51
CA ALA A 56 3.33 3.79 7.89
C ALA A 56 4.49 3.85 8.88
N ASN A 57 4.21 4.28 10.11
CA ASN A 57 5.15 4.11 11.19
C ASN A 57 5.29 2.63 11.55
N ASP A 58 6.44 2.24 12.06
CA ASP A 58 6.76 0.86 12.44
C ASP A 58 5.84 0.28 13.53
N ASP A 59 5.25 1.11 14.39
CA ASP A 59 4.26 0.72 15.41
C ASP A 59 2.85 0.47 14.81
N ILE A 60 2.48 1.19 13.75
CA ILE A 60 1.16 1.10 13.12
C ILE A 60 1.17 0.09 11.95
N ALA A 61 2.29 -0.06 11.26
CA ALA A 61 2.41 -0.93 10.10
C ALA A 61 1.94 -2.38 10.32
N PRO A 62 2.25 -3.05 11.44
CA PRO A 62 1.77 -4.41 11.70
C PRO A 62 0.24 -4.50 11.81
N ILE A 63 -0.38 -3.51 12.44
CA ILE A 63 -1.85 -3.46 12.62
C ILE A 63 -2.54 -3.24 11.28
N VAL A 64 -2.02 -2.31 10.48
CA VAL A 64 -2.54 -2.05 9.13
C VAL A 64 -2.40 -3.28 8.25
N ARG A 65 -1.23 -3.96 8.31
CA ARG A 65 -0.99 -5.18 7.54
C ARG A 65 -1.93 -6.32 7.93
N SER A 66 -2.23 -6.48 9.23
CA SER A 66 -3.18 -7.50 9.68
C SER A 66 -4.61 -7.20 9.23
N THR A 67 -4.96 -5.92 9.05
CA THR A 67 -6.30 -5.49 8.63
C THR A 67 -6.50 -5.59 7.11
N ILE A 68 -5.48 -5.24 6.32
CA ILE A 68 -5.57 -5.14 4.86
C ILE A 68 -5.04 -6.40 4.16
N GLY A 69 -3.97 -6.99 4.69
CA GLY A 69 -3.27 -8.10 4.04
C GLY A 69 -2.21 -7.63 3.04
N GLU A 70 -1.76 -8.55 2.18
CA GLU A 70 -0.65 -8.32 1.25
C GLU A 70 -1.08 -8.05 -0.20
N TRP A 71 -2.36 -8.18 -0.48
CA TRP A 71 -2.92 -7.96 -1.82
C TRP A 71 -4.41 -7.66 -1.76
N VAL A 72 -4.94 -7.08 -2.82
CA VAL A 72 -6.37 -6.83 -3.01
C VAL A 72 -6.77 -7.22 -4.43
N TYR A 73 -7.99 -7.71 -4.60
CA TYR A 73 -8.54 -7.95 -5.93
C TYR A 73 -8.79 -6.64 -6.67
N ASP A 74 -8.51 -6.63 -7.99
CA ASP A 74 -8.86 -5.50 -8.85
C ASP A 74 -10.38 -5.47 -9.09
N PRO A 75 -11.13 -4.54 -8.48
CA PRO A 75 -12.58 -4.52 -8.57
C PRO A 75 -13.06 -4.17 -9.97
N VAL A 76 -12.26 -3.42 -10.75
CA VAL A 76 -12.61 -3.06 -12.14
C VAL A 76 -12.50 -4.28 -13.05
N TYR A 77 -11.49 -5.11 -12.82
CA TYR A 77 -11.29 -6.34 -13.58
C TYR A 77 -12.41 -7.35 -13.34
N TYR A 78 -12.79 -7.57 -12.08
CA TYR A 78 -13.83 -8.54 -11.71
C TYR A 78 -15.26 -8.07 -12.04
N ARG A 79 -15.46 -6.78 -12.29
CA ARG A 79 -16.76 -6.23 -12.71
C ARG A 79 -17.09 -6.45 -14.18
N ARG A 80 -16.13 -6.90 -14.98
CA ARG A 80 -16.35 -7.18 -16.40
C ARG A 80 -17.22 -8.43 -16.56
N PRO A 81 -18.22 -8.42 -17.48
CA PRO A 81 -19.13 -9.55 -17.67
C PRO A 81 -18.48 -10.76 -18.37
N THR A 82 -17.22 -10.67 -18.78
CA THR A 82 -16.46 -11.76 -19.39
C THR A 82 -16.02 -12.75 -18.33
N ARG A 83 -16.27 -14.04 -18.56
CA ARG A 83 -15.74 -15.12 -17.72
C ARG A 83 -14.22 -15.10 -17.81
N HIS A 84 -13.58 -14.83 -16.68
CA HIS A 84 -12.13 -14.94 -16.56
C HIS A 84 -11.77 -16.38 -16.20
N SER A 85 -10.71 -16.92 -16.80
CA SER A 85 -10.16 -18.19 -16.36
C SER A 85 -9.59 -18.04 -14.96
N SER A 86 -9.56 -19.13 -14.19
CA SER A 86 -8.98 -19.13 -12.83
C SER A 86 -7.51 -18.72 -12.79
N GLU A 87 -6.82 -18.74 -13.94
CA GLU A 87 -5.42 -18.32 -14.11
C GLU A 87 -5.25 -16.80 -14.29
N GLU A 88 -6.34 -16.09 -14.61
CA GLU A 88 -6.32 -14.64 -14.84
C GLU A 88 -6.68 -13.82 -13.60
N ARG A 89 -6.38 -14.32 -12.42
CA ARG A 89 -6.61 -13.56 -11.18
C ARG A 89 -5.75 -12.30 -11.18
N ARG A 90 -6.40 -11.15 -11.16
CA ARG A 90 -5.72 -9.88 -11.06
C ARG A 90 -5.70 -9.41 -9.61
N GLU A 91 -4.63 -9.78 -8.94
CA GLU A 91 -4.31 -9.33 -7.59
C GLU A 91 -3.38 -8.12 -7.67
N ILE A 92 -3.70 -7.08 -6.91
CA ILE A 92 -2.87 -5.89 -6.78
C ILE A 92 -2.05 -6.06 -5.51
N PRO A 93 -0.71 -6.19 -5.57
CA PRO A 93 0.12 -6.35 -4.40
C PRO A 93 0.17 -5.07 -3.58
N ILE A 94 0.21 -5.23 -2.26
CA ILE A 94 0.33 -4.15 -1.28
C ILE A 94 1.68 -4.26 -0.60
N TYR A 95 2.44 -3.17 -0.63
CA TYR A 95 3.76 -3.07 -0.01
C TYR A 95 3.70 -2.11 1.17
N TYR A 96 4.35 -2.49 2.25
CA TYR A 96 4.44 -1.69 3.46
C TYR A 96 5.82 -1.08 3.56
N VAL A 97 5.87 0.23 3.72
CA VAL A 97 7.11 1.01 3.82
C VAL A 97 7.17 1.61 5.22
N PRO A 98 7.89 0.96 6.17
CA PRO A 98 7.98 1.46 7.53
C PRO A 98 8.90 2.69 7.59
N ILE A 99 8.47 3.72 8.33
CA ILE A 99 9.31 4.86 8.65
C ILE A 99 10.05 4.57 9.96
N HIS A 100 11.37 4.56 9.88
CA HIS A 100 12.22 4.33 11.04
C HIS A 100 12.04 5.44 12.11
N PRO A 101 12.05 5.11 13.43
CA PRO A 101 11.83 6.08 14.51
C PRO A 101 12.77 7.29 14.46
N LYS A 102 14.02 7.12 13.99
CA LYS A 102 14.99 8.22 13.82
C LYS A 102 14.56 9.26 12.79
N ASP A 103 13.77 8.88 11.82
CA ASP A 103 13.29 9.78 10.74
C ASP A 103 11.98 10.47 11.11
N ARG A 104 11.21 9.94 12.06
CA ARG A 104 9.96 10.54 12.54
C ARG A 104 10.17 11.96 13.09
N ALA A 105 11.20 12.17 13.90
CA ALA A 105 11.44 13.46 14.55
C ALA A 105 12.01 14.52 13.61
N ARG A 106 12.70 14.11 12.54
CA ARG A 106 13.40 15.03 11.63
C ARG A 106 12.59 15.42 10.41
N ARG A 107 11.62 14.59 10.01
CA ARG A 107 10.95 14.69 8.70
C ARG A 107 9.46 14.38 8.83
N ASP A 108 8.85 14.97 9.86
CA ASP A 108 7.43 14.78 10.19
C ASP A 108 6.55 15.65 9.28
N SER A 109 6.43 15.25 8.00
CA SER A 109 5.53 15.91 7.08
C SER A 109 4.87 14.92 6.12
N TYR A 110 3.64 15.22 5.74
CA TYR A 110 2.90 14.47 4.74
C TYR A 110 3.65 14.37 3.40
N GLY A 111 4.24 15.48 2.96
CA GLY A 111 5.04 15.53 1.73
C GLY A 111 6.27 14.61 1.79
N TRP A 112 6.93 14.52 2.95
CA TRP A 112 8.04 13.60 3.14
C TRP A 112 7.60 12.14 3.01
N SER A 113 6.49 11.75 3.63
CA SER A 113 5.96 10.40 3.54
C SER A 113 5.64 9.99 2.10
N ILE A 114 5.09 10.92 1.31
CA ILE A 114 4.85 10.71 -0.13
C ILE A 114 6.17 10.52 -0.88
N LEU A 115 7.15 11.41 -0.68
CA LEU A 115 8.46 11.31 -1.34
C LEU A 115 9.18 10.02 -0.98
N PHE A 116 9.10 9.60 0.28
CA PHE A 116 9.69 8.35 0.74
C PHE A 116 9.01 7.13 0.10
N GLY A 117 7.68 7.15 -0.01
CA GLY A 117 6.92 6.12 -0.73
C GLY A 117 7.28 6.06 -2.21
N ILE A 118 7.39 7.21 -2.89
CA ILE A 118 7.80 7.28 -4.31
C ILE A 118 9.21 6.72 -4.48
N HIS A 119 10.16 7.13 -3.64
CA HIS A 119 11.53 6.64 -3.69
C HIS A 119 11.60 5.12 -3.51
N SER A 120 10.88 4.58 -2.53
CA SER A 120 10.82 3.15 -2.26
C SER A 120 10.22 2.37 -3.43
N ALA A 121 9.12 2.85 -4.01
CA ALA A 121 8.48 2.25 -5.18
C ALA A 121 9.39 2.28 -6.42
N TRP A 122 10.09 3.38 -6.63
CA TRP A 122 11.05 3.54 -7.73
C TRP A 122 12.24 2.59 -7.57
N TYR A 123 12.84 2.55 -6.39
CA TYR A 123 13.99 1.69 -6.08
C TYR A 123 13.64 0.21 -6.26
N ALA A 124 12.49 -0.21 -5.74
CA ALA A 124 11.97 -1.55 -5.93
C ALA A 124 11.73 -1.89 -7.41
N GLY A 125 11.19 -0.96 -8.18
CA GLY A 125 10.99 -1.12 -9.62
C GLY A 125 12.30 -1.24 -10.41
N CYS A 126 13.36 -0.55 -9.98
CA CYS A 126 14.69 -0.67 -10.58
C CYS A 126 15.33 -2.02 -10.27
N LEU A 127 15.25 -2.50 -9.01
CA LEU A 127 15.75 -3.81 -8.59
C LEU A 127 15.04 -4.95 -9.31
N SER A 128 13.72 -4.88 -9.49
CA SER A 128 12.97 -5.93 -10.16
C SER A 128 13.34 -6.08 -11.65
N ARG A 129 13.80 -5.01 -12.28
CA ARG A 129 14.30 -5.04 -13.67
C ARG A 129 15.69 -5.67 -13.78
N SER A 130 16.52 -5.53 -12.74
CA SER A 130 17.89 -6.06 -12.73
C SER A 130 17.97 -7.51 -12.28
N LEU A 131 17.08 -7.98 -11.41
CA LEU A 131 17.15 -9.31 -10.79
C LEU A 131 16.11 -10.32 -11.33
N GLY A 132 15.20 -9.90 -12.21
CA GLY A 132 14.10 -10.73 -12.65
C GLY A 132 12.96 -10.84 -11.62
N ARG A 133 11.76 -11.00 -12.13
CA ARG A 133 10.49 -10.87 -11.39
C ARG A 133 10.34 -11.76 -10.15
N GLN A 134 11.06 -12.89 -10.10
CA GLN A 134 10.92 -13.86 -9.01
C GLN A 134 11.76 -13.53 -7.76
N HIS A 135 12.90 -12.89 -7.91
CA HIS A 135 13.76 -12.54 -6.77
C HIS A 135 13.20 -11.39 -5.92
N PHE A 136 12.54 -10.45 -6.54
CA PHE A 136 11.97 -9.30 -5.87
C PHE A 136 10.88 -9.65 -4.83
N LEU A 137 10.03 -10.63 -5.15
CA LEU A 137 8.98 -11.10 -4.24
C LEU A 137 9.51 -11.80 -2.98
N LEU A 138 10.70 -12.40 -3.07
CA LEU A 138 11.34 -13.05 -1.94
C LEU A 138 12.03 -12.06 -0.99
N GLU A 139 12.67 -11.02 -1.51
CA GLU A 139 13.31 -9.99 -0.68
C GLU A 139 12.31 -9.06 0.00
N ALA A 140 11.21 -8.71 -0.65
CA ALA A 140 10.13 -7.95 -0.03
C ALA A 140 9.46 -8.71 1.14
N LYS A 141 9.50 -10.05 1.13
CA LYS A 141 9.01 -10.90 2.23
C LYS A 141 10.03 -11.08 3.36
N ALA A 142 11.31 -10.92 3.10
CA ALA A 142 12.39 -11.12 4.06
C ALA A 142 12.76 -9.85 4.86
N GLY A 143 12.25 -8.70 4.47
CA GLY A 143 12.55 -7.40 5.09
C GLY A 143 11.68 -7.00 6.29
N PHE A 144 10.96 -7.97 6.91
CA PHE A 144 10.16 -7.74 8.12
C PHE A 144 10.45 -8.82 9.16
#